data_3fb81554330f843934912342bc625c25
#
_entry.id   3fb81554330f843934912342bc625c25
#
_cell.length_a   1.000
_cell.length_b   1.000
_cell.length_c   1.000
_cell.angle_alpha   90.00
_cell.angle_beta   90.00
_cell.angle_gamma   90.00
#
_symmetry.space_group_name_H-M   'P 1'
#
loop_
_entity.id
_entity.type
_entity.pdbx_description
1 polymer ?
#
loop_
_entity_poly.entity_id
_entity_poly.type
_entity_poly.pdbx_seq_one_letter_code
_entity_poly.pdbx_strand_id
1 'polypeptide(L)'
;RGRAPHVGLVCVRHKRWLGITDQPAVHRLPALLSAEVHFRARLASKFVLFDSPAMRIGAECARVALSPATIQNRQDQSGLPLDAVIYPEQVAFARIAVRPSLLATAVDPATEPSHVRAALDRESRRVIPDEDMNEPWRASTRLQTIMFALRAHALNATATGPDRWNLLRHLPR
;
A
#
# COMPACT_ATOMS: atom_id res chain seq x y z
N ARG A 1 -21.79 -14.13 -4.06
CA ARG A 1 -21.60 -13.24 -5.24
C ARG A 1 -20.10 -13.01 -5.38
N GLY A 2 -19.47 -13.52 -6.47
CA GLY A 2 -18.06 -13.34 -6.75
C GLY A 2 -17.74 -11.85 -6.92
N ARG A 3 -16.65 -11.37 -6.28
CA ARG A 3 -16.15 -10.02 -6.50
C ARG A 3 -15.58 -9.93 -7.92
N ALA A 4 -15.97 -8.92 -8.67
CA ALA A 4 -15.29 -8.62 -9.91
C ALA A 4 -13.82 -8.28 -9.61
N PRO A 5 -12.84 -8.89 -10.30
CA PRO A 5 -11.41 -8.81 -9.94
C PRO A 5 -10.81 -7.40 -9.98
N HIS A 6 -11.51 -6.44 -10.58
CA HIS A 6 -11.07 -5.04 -10.73
C HIS A 6 -11.80 -4.06 -9.79
N VAL A 7 -12.62 -4.56 -8.88
CA VAL A 7 -13.37 -3.72 -7.94
C VAL A 7 -12.65 -3.76 -6.59
N GLY A 8 -12.32 -2.59 -6.08
CA GLY A 8 -11.83 -2.45 -4.71
C GLY A 8 -12.91 -2.73 -3.68
N LEU A 9 -12.72 -2.26 -2.46
CA LEU A 9 -13.63 -2.52 -1.36
C LEU A 9 -14.71 -1.45 -1.17
N VAL A 10 -14.73 -0.40 -1.99
CA VAL A 10 -15.72 0.67 -1.89
C VAL A 10 -16.61 0.70 -3.13
N CYS A 11 -17.92 0.66 -2.93
CA CYS A 11 -18.87 0.95 -3.99
C CYS A 11 -18.99 2.47 -4.17
N VAL A 12 -18.35 3.02 -5.19
CA VAL A 12 -18.35 4.46 -5.46
C VAL A 12 -19.79 4.99 -5.72
N ARG A 13 -20.63 4.22 -6.44
CA ARG A 13 -22.02 4.60 -6.74
C ARG A 13 -22.87 4.69 -5.48
N HIS A 14 -22.79 3.68 -4.61
CA HIS A 14 -23.64 3.59 -3.42
C HIS A 14 -22.96 4.14 -2.16
N LYS A 15 -21.68 4.55 -2.25
CA LYS A 15 -20.87 5.05 -1.13
C LYS A 15 -20.88 4.09 0.06
N ARG A 16 -20.64 2.80 -0.21
CA ARG A 16 -20.67 1.73 0.80
C ARG A 16 -19.37 0.94 0.80
N TRP A 17 -18.96 0.51 1.99
CA TRP A 17 -17.87 -0.44 2.18
C TRP A 17 -18.36 -1.85 1.88
N LEU A 18 -17.67 -2.57 1.00
CA LEU A 18 -18.05 -3.91 0.54
C LEU A 18 -17.29 -5.03 1.29
N GLY A 19 -16.39 -4.68 2.19
CA GLY A 19 -15.52 -5.62 2.90
C GLY A 19 -16.24 -6.53 3.89
N ILE A 20 -17.43 -6.13 4.34
CA ILE A 20 -18.26 -6.86 5.31
C ILE A 20 -19.72 -6.97 4.85
N THR A 21 -20.47 -7.87 5.48
CA THR A 21 -21.86 -8.21 5.08
C THR A 21 -22.81 -7.01 5.14
N ASP A 22 -22.71 -6.19 6.18
CA ASP A 22 -23.63 -5.07 6.43
C ASP A 22 -23.41 -3.86 5.52
N GLN A 23 -22.29 -3.84 4.78
CA GLN A 23 -21.95 -2.81 3.81
C GLN A 23 -22.20 -1.38 4.33
N PRO A 24 -21.53 -0.94 5.40
CA PRO A 24 -21.77 0.36 6.00
C PRO A 24 -21.49 1.51 5.05
N ALA A 25 -22.18 2.63 5.24
CA ALA A 25 -21.97 3.84 4.46
C ALA A 25 -20.61 4.48 4.80
N VAL A 26 -19.90 4.98 3.78
CA VAL A 26 -18.56 5.56 3.93
C VAL A 26 -18.55 7.10 3.95
N HIS A 27 -19.71 7.74 4.08
CA HIS A 27 -19.83 9.20 4.00
C HIS A 27 -19.08 9.94 5.12
N ARG A 28 -18.86 9.28 6.27
CA ARG A 28 -18.12 9.86 7.41
C ARG A 28 -16.59 9.77 7.24
N LEU A 29 -16.12 9.05 6.23
CA LEU A 29 -14.69 8.97 5.89
C LEU A 29 -14.51 9.18 4.38
N PRO A 30 -14.61 10.43 3.89
CA PRO A 30 -14.57 10.75 2.45
C PRO A 30 -13.30 10.28 1.75
N ALA A 31 -12.18 10.17 2.49
CA ALA A 31 -10.90 9.65 1.98
C ALA A 31 -11.03 8.26 1.35
N LEU A 32 -11.98 7.43 1.80
CA LEU A 32 -12.26 6.11 1.22
C LEU A 32 -12.71 6.18 -0.24
N LEU A 33 -13.55 7.15 -0.58
CA LEU A 33 -14.01 7.33 -1.97
C LEU A 33 -12.86 7.77 -2.87
N SER A 34 -12.05 8.71 -2.39
CA SER A 34 -10.86 9.17 -3.11
C SER A 34 -9.86 8.03 -3.30
N ALA A 35 -9.61 7.23 -2.26
CA ALA A 35 -8.73 6.06 -2.34
C ALA A 35 -9.24 5.03 -3.37
N GLU A 36 -10.53 4.74 -3.39
CA GLU A 36 -11.12 3.81 -4.37
C GLU A 36 -10.99 4.31 -5.81
N VAL A 37 -11.21 5.61 -6.04
CA VAL A 37 -10.99 6.21 -7.36
C VAL A 37 -9.52 6.05 -7.78
N HIS A 38 -8.58 6.33 -6.86
CA HIS A 38 -7.16 6.14 -7.11
C HIS A 38 -6.79 4.66 -7.34
N PHE A 39 -7.35 3.74 -6.55
CA PHE A 39 -7.15 2.30 -6.75
C PHE A 39 -7.55 1.90 -8.17
N ARG A 40 -8.76 2.24 -8.60
CA ARG A 40 -9.26 1.89 -9.94
C ARG A 40 -8.45 2.52 -11.07
N ALA A 41 -8.16 3.81 -10.95
CA ALA A 41 -7.48 4.56 -12.01
C ALA A 41 -5.97 4.26 -12.11
N ARG A 42 -5.31 3.91 -11.00
CA ARG A 42 -3.85 3.85 -10.94
C ARG A 42 -3.27 2.47 -10.64
N LEU A 43 -4.05 1.59 -10.02
CA LEU A 43 -3.63 0.24 -9.63
C LEU A 43 -4.37 -0.82 -10.45
N ALA A 44 -5.69 -0.87 -10.36
CA ALA A 44 -6.50 -1.87 -11.06
C ALA A 44 -6.34 -1.78 -12.59
N SER A 45 -6.20 -0.56 -13.14
CA SER A 45 -5.91 -0.35 -14.57
C SER A 45 -4.55 -0.94 -15.02
N LYS A 46 -3.66 -1.26 -14.07
CA LYS A 46 -2.36 -1.91 -14.27
C LYS A 46 -2.34 -3.35 -13.76
N PHE A 47 -3.50 -3.96 -13.63
CA PHE A 47 -3.68 -5.34 -13.13
C PHE A 47 -3.22 -5.58 -11.69
N VAL A 48 -3.10 -4.53 -10.88
CA VAL A 48 -2.89 -4.66 -9.43
C VAL A 48 -4.25 -4.95 -8.79
N LEU A 49 -4.47 -6.21 -8.43
CA LEU A 49 -5.69 -6.66 -7.78
C LEU A 49 -5.69 -6.29 -6.29
N PHE A 50 -6.87 -6.30 -5.68
CA PHE A 50 -7.00 -5.96 -4.26
C PHE A 50 -6.21 -6.90 -3.33
N ASP A 51 -6.12 -8.18 -3.66
CA ASP A 51 -5.37 -9.22 -2.92
C ASP A 51 -3.91 -9.38 -3.38
N SER A 52 -3.45 -8.49 -4.27
CA SER A 52 -2.08 -8.53 -4.79
C SER A 52 -1.02 -8.26 -3.69
N PRO A 53 0.23 -8.68 -3.91
CA PRO A 53 1.34 -8.35 -3.02
C PRO A 53 1.49 -6.85 -2.75
N ALA A 54 1.27 -6.00 -3.76
CA ALA A 54 1.34 -4.55 -3.60
C ALA A 54 0.31 -4.02 -2.60
N MET A 55 -0.93 -4.53 -2.64
CA MET A 55 -1.97 -4.13 -1.69
C MET A 55 -1.70 -4.68 -0.29
N ARG A 56 -1.09 -5.86 -0.16
CA ARG A 56 -0.63 -6.39 1.15
C ARG A 56 0.48 -5.53 1.74
N ILE A 57 1.48 -5.17 0.95
CA ILE A 57 2.54 -4.22 1.36
C ILE A 57 1.91 -2.90 1.82
N GLY A 58 0.97 -2.38 1.03
CA GLY A 58 0.23 -1.18 1.39
C GLY A 58 -0.47 -1.28 2.74
N ALA A 59 -1.16 -2.39 3.02
CA ALA A 59 -1.83 -2.61 4.30
C ALA A 59 -0.85 -2.69 5.48
N GLU A 60 0.28 -3.37 5.32
CA GLU A 60 1.32 -3.44 6.35
C GLU A 60 1.91 -2.06 6.65
N CYS A 61 2.24 -1.28 5.61
CA CYS A 61 2.75 0.07 5.79
C CYS A 61 1.70 0.99 6.44
N ALA A 62 0.44 0.91 6.03
CA ALA A 62 -0.65 1.71 6.60
C ALA A 62 -0.86 1.43 8.09
N ARG A 63 -0.82 0.16 8.52
CA ARG A 63 -0.98 -0.22 9.93
C ARG A 63 0.13 0.33 10.84
N VAL A 64 1.35 0.48 10.31
CA VAL A 64 2.47 1.06 11.10
C VAL A 64 2.60 2.56 10.93
N ALA A 65 2.00 3.14 9.87
CA ALA A 65 1.99 4.58 9.64
C ALA A 65 1.00 5.31 10.55
N LEU A 66 -0.18 4.70 10.76
CA LEU A 66 -1.23 5.30 11.57
C LEU A 66 -1.03 4.96 13.05
N SER A 67 -1.16 5.95 13.91
CA SER A 67 -1.16 5.71 15.35
C SER A 67 -2.42 4.94 15.79
N PRO A 68 -2.35 4.18 16.89
CA PRO A 68 -3.56 3.56 17.46
C PRO A 68 -4.67 4.57 17.74
N ALA A 69 -4.31 5.79 18.17
CA ALA A 69 -5.26 6.86 18.43
C ALA A 69 -5.98 7.33 17.17
N THR A 70 -5.25 7.52 16.06
CA THR A 70 -5.85 7.87 14.77
C THR A 70 -6.78 6.77 14.26
N ILE A 71 -6.37 5.51 14.36
CA ILE A 71 -7.21 4.37 13.97
C ILE A 71 -8.49 4.35 14.79
N GLN A 72 -8.37 4.42 16.12
CA GLN A 72 -9.52 4.40 17.02
C GLN A 72 -10.47 5.56 16.77
N ASN A 73 -9.95 6.79 16.64
CA ASN A 73 -10.73 7.97 16.33
C ASN A 73 -11.51 7.83 15.01
N ARG A 74 -10.88 7.33 13.96
CA ARG A 74 -11.54 7.08 12.68
C ARG A 74 -12.63 6.00 12.80
N GLN A 75 -12.40 4.93 13.58
CA GLN A 75 -13.40 3.90 13.84
C GLN A 75 -14.60 4.46 14.61
N ASP A 76 -14.36 5.23 15.67
CA ASP A 76 -15.41 5.82 16.50
C ASP A 76 -16.27 6.82 15.72
N GLN A 77 -15.63 7.64 14.90
CA GLN A 77 -16.33 8.63 14.07
C GLN A 77 -17.13 8.00 12.93
N SER A 78 -16.62 6.94 12.33
CA SER A 78 -17.22 6.36 11.13
C SER A 78 -18.06 5.11 11.37
N GLY A 79 -17.80 4.37 12.44
CA GLY A 79 -18.35 3.03 12.68
C GLY A 79 -17.80 1.98 11.70
N LEU A 80 -16.68 2.24 11.04
CA LEU A 80 -16.11 1.37 10.04
C LEU A 80 -15.08 0.40 10.64
N PRO A 81 -14.88 -0.79 10.05
CA PRO A 81 -13.86 -1.74 10.50
C PRO A 81 -12.44 -1.24 10.20
N LEU A 82 -11.45 -1.84 10.88
CA LEU A 82 -10.03 -1.51 10.74
C LEU A 82 -9.58 -1.44 9.26
N ASP A 83 -9.92 -2.44 8.47
CA ASP A 83 -9.50 -2.49 7.06
C ASP A 83 -10.07 -1.34 6.22
N ALA A 84 -11.21 -0.79 6.62
CA ALA A 84 -11.77 0.39 5.98
C ALA A 84 -11.02 1.66 6.39
N VAL A 85 -10.75 1.84 7.68
CA VAL A 85 -10.13 3.08 8.17
C VAL A 85 -8.66 3.25 7.76
N ILE A 86 -7.96 2.14 7.45
CA ILE A 86 -6.59 2.17 6.92
C ILE A 86 -6.51 2.17 5.38
N TYR A 87 -7.62 1.94 4.69
CA TYR A 87 -7.65 1.75 3.23
C TYR A 87 -7.09 2.93 2.42
N PRO A 88 -7.29 4.19 2.79
CA PRO A 88 -6.69 5.31 2.09
C PRO A 88 -5.17 5.22 2.01
N GLU A 89 -4.51 5.00 3.14
CA GLU A 89 -3.07 4.85 3.25
C GLU A 89 -2.59 3.56 2.60
N GLN A 90 -3.37 2.46 2.72
CA GLN A 90 -3.08 1.20 2.04
C GLN A 90 -2.95 1.39 0.53
N VAL A 91 -3.91 2.07 -0.10
CA VAL A 91 -3.87 2.37 -1.55
C VAL A 91 -2.69 3.27 -1.90
N ALA A 92 -2.42 4.27 -1.07
CA ALA A 92 -1.32 5.20 -1.30
C ALA A 92 0.05 4.50 -1.22
N PHE A 93 0.29 3.66 -0.20
CA PHE A 93 1.52 2.88 -0.09
C PHE A 93 1.64 1.81 -1.19
N ALA A 94 0.54 1.16 -1.57
CA ALA A 94 0.54 0.22 -2.70
C ALA A 94 0.98 0.91 -4.01
N ARG A 95 0.54 2.16 -4.23
CA ARG A 95 1.00 2.96 -5.39
C ARG A 95 2.50 3.26 -5.35
N ILE A 96 3.06 3.52 -4.17
CA ILE A 96 4.51 3.69 -4.02
C ILE A 96 5.22 2.38 -4.37
N ALA A 97 4.75 1.26 -3.80
CA ALA A 97 5.37 -0.05 -3.99
C ALA A 97 5.42 -0.54 -5.46
N VAL A 98 4.48 -0.10 -6.31
CA VAL A 98 4.45 -0.46 -7.74
C VAL A 98 4.91 0.66 -8.67
N ARG A 99 5.47 1.75 -8.15
CA ARG A 99 5.94 2.87 -8.99
C ARG A 99 7.16 2.45 -9.80
N PRO A 100 7.10 2.45 -11.15
CA PRO A 100 8.19 1.93 -11.98
C PRO A 100 9.54 2.61 -11.73
N SER A 101 9.55 3.94 -11.55
CA SER A 101 10.78 4.69 -11.26
C SER A 101 11.42 4.32 -9.93
N LEU A 102 10.62 4.10 -8.88
CA LEU A 102 11.13 3.66 -7.58
C LEU A 102 11.62 2.22 -7.61
N LEU A 103 10.89 1.34 -8.31
CA LEU A 103 11.32 -0.04 -8.50
C LEU A 103 12.63 -0.12 -9.28
N ALA A 104 12.75 0.63 -10.40
CA ALA A 104 13.99 0.70 -11.17
C ALA A 104 15.16 1.17 -10.29
N THR A 105 14.99 2.28 -9.55
CA THR A 105 16.00 2.78 -8.62
C THR A 105 16.34 1.75 -7.53
N ALA A 106 15.34 1.05 -6.99
CA ALA A 106 15.56 0.09 -5.92
C ALA A 106 16.33 -1.16 -6.37
N VAL A 107 16.13 -1.63 -7.61
CA VAL A 107 16.78 -2.85 -8.12
C VAL A 107 18.08 -2.57 -8.90
N ASP A 108 18.36 -1.33 -9.25
CA ASP A 108 19.57 -0.95 -9.93
C ASP A 108 20.81 -1.15 -9.03
N PRO A 109 21.76 -2.03 -9.39
CA PRO A 109 22.94 -2.29 -8.59
C PRO A 109 23.86 -1.06 -8.45
N ALA A 110 23.83 -0.14 -9.41
CA ALA A 110 24.62 1.08 -9.39
C ALA A 110 24.06 2.15 -8.44
N THR A 111 22.78 2.04 -8.05
CA THR A 111 22.18 3.00 -7.14
C THR A 111 22.57 2.72 -5.69
N GLU A 112 23.16 3.74 -5.04
CA GLU A 112 23.52 3.66 -3.63
C GLU A 112 22.29 3.40 -2.73
N PRO A 113 22.40 2.48 -1.74
CA PRO A 113 21.31 2.20 -0.81
C PRO A 113 20.77 3.42 -0.07
N SER A 114 21.61 4.41 0.20
CA SER A 114 21.23 5.68 0.81
C SER A 114 20.26 6.48 -0.03
N HIS A 115 20.44 6.50 -1.35
CA HIS A 115 19.54 7.17 -2.30
C HIS A 115 18.17 6.47 -2.36
N VAL A 116 18.17 5.14 -2.36
CA VAL A 116 16.92 4.36 -2.29
C VAL A 116 16.15 4.69 -1.01
N ARG A 117 16.84 4.69 0.15
CA ARG A 117 16.22 5.05 1.45
C ARG A 117 15.63 6.45 1.41
N ALA A 118 16.40 7.43 0.97
CA ALA A 118 15.93 8.81 0.89
C ALA A 118 14.70 8.98 -0.02
N ALA A 119 14.67 8.27 -1.14
CA ALA A 119 13.52 8.30 -2.04
C ALA A 119 12.27 7.68 -1.38
N LEU A 120 12.40 6.52 -0.72
CA LEU A 120 11.29 5.85 -0.04
C LEU A 120 10.80 6.67 1.16
N ASP A 121 11.70 7.28 1.94
CA ASP A 121 11.35 8.13 3.07
C ASP A 121 10.53 9.35 2.60
N ARG A 122 11.00 10.04 1.57
CA ARG A 122 10.29 11.19 0.99
C ARG A 122 8.88 10.84 0.52
N GLU A 123 8.73 9.69 -0.16
CA GLU A 123 7.42 9.27 -0.65
C GLU A 123 6.49 8.79 0.48
N SER A 124 7.04 8.12 1.49
CA SER A 124 6.27 7.69 2.67
C SER A 124 5.71 8.87 3.44
N ARG A 125 6.52 9.92 3.67
CA ARG A 125 6.08 11.15 4.36
C ARG A 125 4.90 11.84 3.70
N ARG A 126 4.74 11.71 2.37
CA ARG A 126 3.61 12.30 1.64
C ARG A 126 2.28 11.57 1.85
N VAL A 127 2.34 10.38 2.41
CA VAL A 127 1.16 9.53 2.65
C VAL A 127 0.70 9.62 4.09
N ILE A 128 1.61 9.86 5.03
CA ILE A 128 1.32 9.88 6.46
C ILE A 128 0.49 11.12 6.78
N PRO A 129 -0.64 10.99 7.48
CA PRO A 129 -1.42 12.13 7.95
C PRO A 129 -0.62 13.03 8.89
N ASP A 130 -0.93 14.32 8.92
CA ASP A 130 -0.23 15.29 9.76
C ASP A 130 -0.30 14.94 11.26
N GLU A 131 -1.40 14.36 11.72
CA GLU A 131 -1.58 13.89 13.09
C GLU A 131 -0.62 12.76 13.49
N ASP A 132 -0.10 12.00 12.50
CA ASP A 132 0.82 10.87 12.71
C ASP A 132 2.28 11.20 12.36
N MET A 133 2.58 12.45 12.02
CA MET A 133 3.93 12.89 11.61
C MET A 133 4.99 12.83 12.71
N ASN A 134 4.61 12.56 13.97
CA ASN A 134 5.58 12.39 15.06
C ASN A 134 6.47 11.14 14.89
N GLU A 135 5.98 10.12 14.20
CA GLU A 135 6.71 8.88 13.96
C GLU A 135 6.70 8.44 12.47
N PRO A 136 7.00 9.36 11.54
CA PRO A 136 6.90 9.09 10.09
C PRO A 136 7.88 8.01 9.62
N TRP A 137 8.92 7.74 10.41
CA TRP A 137 9.94 6.73 10.12
C TRP A 137 9.40 5.29 10.16
N ARG A 138 8.33 5.01 10.90
CA ARG A 138 7.78 3.65 11.03
C ARG A 138 7.37 3.06 9.68
N ALA A 139 6.53 3.79 8.93
CA ALA A 139 6.09 3.36 7.61
C ALA A 139 7.24 3.33 6.61
N SER A 140 8.12 4.34 6.67
CA SER A 140 9.31 4.40 5.82
C SER A 140 10.22 3.19 6.05
N THR A 141 10.50 2.84 7.31
CA THR A 141 11.31 1.67 7.67
C THR A 141 10.68 0.37 7.18
N ARG A 142 9.35 0.21 7.33
CA ARG A 142 8.67 -1.00 6.83
C ARG A 142 8.77 -1.12 5.33
N LEU A 143 8.49 -0.04 4.60
CA LEU A 143 8.60 -0.02 3.15
C LEU A 143 10.04 -0.28 2.69
N GLN A 144 11.03 0.33 3.34
CA GLN A 144 12.45 0.10 3.07
C GLN A 144 12.83 -1.36 3.26
N THR A 145 12.44 -1.99 4.37
CA THR A 145 12.71 -3.41 4.64
C THR A 145 12.21 -4.29 3.49
N ILE A 146 10.99 -4.05 3.03
CA ILE A 146 10.40 -4.83 1.93
C ILE A 146 11.14 -4.57 0.62
N MET A 147 11.43 -3.31 0.30
CA MET A 147 12.10 -2.94 -0.94
C MET A 147 13.55 -3.43 -0.99
N PHE A 148 14.26 -3.44 0.14
CA PHE A 148 15.61 -4.00 0.20
C PHE A 148 15.61 -5.53 0.11
N ALA A 149 14.61 -6.21 0.64
CA ALA A 149 14.45 -7.65 0.42
C ALA A 149 14.21 -7.96 -1.07
N LEU A 150 13.38 -7.18 -1.76
CA LEU A 150 13.18 -7.29 -3.21
C LEU A 150 14.47 -7.00 -3.99
N ARG A 151 15.22 -5.96 -3.59
CA ARG A 151 16.54 -5.65 -4.18
C ARG A 151 17.51 -6.82 -4.06
N ALA A 152 17.69 -7.34 -2.85
CA ALA A 152 18.59 -8.47 -2.60
C ALA A 152 18.21 -9.68 -3.46
N HIS A 153 16.91 -9.96 -3.56
CA HIS A 153 16.43 -11.06 -4.40
C HIS A 153 16.69 -10.81 -5.89
N ALA A 154 16.43 -9.59 -6.37
CA ALA A 154 16.68 -9.21 -7.77
C ALA A 154 18.17 -9.33 -8.13
N LEU A 155 19.09 -8.87 -7.26
CA LEU A 155 20.52 -8.94 -7.48
C LEU A 155 21.02 -10.40 -7.46
N ASN A 156 20.50 -11.23 -6.56
CA ASN A 156 20.83 -12.64 -6.51
C ASN A 156 20.33 -13.40 -7.76
N ALA A 157 19.11 -13.08 -8.23
CA ALA A 157 18.55 -13.69 -9.44
C ALA A 157 19.35 -13.34 -10.70
N THR A 158 19.94 -12.14 -10.77
CA THR A 158 20.81 -11.76 -11.89
C THR A 158 22.17 -12.46 -11.85
N ALA A 159 22.65 -12.82 -10.65
CA ALA A 159 23.92 -13.52 -10.47
C ALA A 159 23.82 -15.03 -10.77
N THR A 160 22.64 -15.65 -10.61
CA THR A 160 22.45 -17.11 -10.69
C THR A 160 21.82 -17.63 -11.99
N GLY A 161 21.42 -16.77 -12.95
CA GLY A 161 20.87 -17.20 -14.26
C GLY A 161 19.34 -17.21 -14.39
N PRO A 162 18.73 -17.98 -15.32
CA PRO A 162 17.46 -17.65 -15.97
C PRO A 162 16.15 -17.70 -15.16
N ASP A 163 16.17 -17.96 -13.87
CA ASP A 163 14.94 -17.98 -13.03
C ASP A 163 14.37 -16.60 -12.68
N ARG A 164 14.34 -15.72 -13.70
CA ARG A 164 13.96 -14.31 -13.58
C ARG A 164 12.50 -14.04 -13.16
N TRP A 165 11.61 -15.06 -13.15
CA TRP A 165 10.16 -14.86 -13.01
C TRP A 165 9.59 -15.19 -11.64
N ASN A 166 10.40 -15.60 -10.66
CA ASN A 166 9.95 -16.02 -9.33
C ASN A 166 10.00 -14.90 -8.25
N LEU A 167 10.31 -13.66 -8.63
CA LEU A 167 10.49 -12.52 -7.72
C LEU A 167 9.33 -12.28 -6.74
N LEU A 168 8.10 -12.61 -7.15
CA LEU A 168 6.90 -12.33 -6.34
C LEU A 168 6.48 -13.50 -5.41
N ARG A 169 7.08 -14.69 -5.56
CA ARG A 169 6.75 -15.85 -4.72
C ARG A 169 7.38 -15.82 -3.33
N HIS A 170 8.42 -15.01 -3.13
CA HIS A 170 9.21 -14.98 -1.89
C HIS A 170 8.93 -13.78 -0.99
N LEU A 171 7.84 -13.05 -1.22
CA LEU A 171 7.39 -12.06 -0.25
C LEU A 171 6.94 -12.80 1.02
N PRO A 172 7.38 -12.36 2.23
CA PRO A 172 6.98 -13.00 3.47
C PRO A 172 5.46 -13.02 3.59
N ARG A 173 4.93 -14.18 3.96
CA ARG A 173 3.50 -14.42 4.24
C ARG A 173 3.08 -13.68 5.50
#